data_ad686674e68d18e4fb3678e12f556640
#
_entry.id   ad686674e68d18e4fb3678e12f556640
#
_cell.length_a   1.000
_cell.length_b   1.000
_cell.length_c   1.000
_cell.angle_alpha   90.00
_cell.angle_beta   90.00
_cell.angle_gamma   90.00
#
_symmetry.space_group_name_H-M   'P 1'
#
loop_
_entity.id
_entity.type
_entity.pdbx_description
1 polymer ?
#
loop_
_entity_poly.entity_id
_entity_poly.type
_entity_poly.pdbx_seq_one_letter_code
_entity_poly.pdbx_strand_id
1 'polypeptide(L)'
;MQTSSKRAVLHICTRDTIRPLRDHILRLKGFEVDSALTYREGVSMFWARDYDLVLIDVEGEQGVHGAEQVCAEIKTAQPEQLIAFVCNWRVANLTDCPDEIVRTEFDPAAFAEGVNAIVPELPGQ
;
A
#
# COMPACT_ATOMS: atom_id res chain seq x y z
N MET A 1 19.43 -21.98 9.71
CA MET A 1 19.04 -21.39 8.60
C MET A 1 17.97 -20.44 8.86
N GLN A 2 17.77 -19.58 8.18
CA GLN A 2 16.85 -18.72 8.46
C GLN A 2 16.10 -18.42 7.27
N THR A 3 14.94 -18.26 7.37
CA THR A 3 14.16 -17.93 6.30
C THR A 3 14.25 -16.50 6.09
N SER A 4 14.49 -16.12 4.92
CA SER A 4 14.47 -14.77 4.64
C SER A 4 13.04 -14.37 4.50
N SER A 5 12.61 -13.48 5.32
CA SER A 5 11.27 -12.97 5.27
C SER A 5 11.22 -11.82 4.32
N LYS A 6 10.42 -11.93 3.31
CA LYS A 6 10.16 -10.80 2.45
C LYS A 6 9.21 -9.86 3.13
N ARG A 7 9.36 -8.59 2.80
CA ARG A 7 8.43 -7.57 3.27
C ARG A 7 7.13 -7.74 2.52
N ALA A 8 6.03 -7.94 3.24
CA ALA A 8 4.74 -8.26 2.65
C ALA A 8 3.88 -7.01 2.55
N VAL A 9 3.39 -6.73 1.36
CA VAL A 9 2.56 -5.55 1.07
C VAL A 9 1.21 -6.01 0.56
N LEU A 10 0.15 -5.45 1.14
CA LEU A 10 -1.18 -5.59 0.59
C LEU A 10 -1.45 -4.33 -0.23
N HIS A 11 -1.56 -4.49 -1.54
CA HIS A 11 -1.77 -3.38 -2.45
C HIS A 11 -3.23 -3.33 -2.87
N ILE A 12 -3.95 -2.31 -2.41
CA ILE A 12 -5.36 -2.15 -2.72
C ILE A 12 -5.48 -1.07 -3.79
N CYS A 13 -5.82 -1.48 -5.00
CA CYS A 13 -5.87 -0.56 -6.13
C CYS A 13 -6.96 -0.99 -7.08
N THR A 14 -7.94 -0.10 -7.29
CA THR A 14 -9.08 -0.42 -8.14
C THR A 14 -8.83 -0.13 -9.62
N ARG A 15 -7.69 0.45 -9.96
CA ARG A 15 -7.38 0.82 -11.33
C ARG A 15 -6.61 -0.30 -12.01
N ASP A 16 -7.26 -0.96 -12.97
CA ASP A 16 -6.72 -2.18 -13.59
C ASP A 16 -5.44 -1.96 -14.38
N THR A 17 -5.23 -0.76 -14.91
CA THR A 17 -4.02 -0.51 -15.72
C THR A 17 -2.80 -0.22 -14.85
N ILE A 18 -3.02 0.39 -13.69
CA ILE A 18 -1.92 0.78 -12.80
C ILE A 18 -1.54 -0.34 -11.84
N ARG A 19 -2.53 -1.10 -11.37
CA ARG A 19 -2.27 -2.11 -10.34
C ARG A 19 -1.22 -3.14 -10.73
N PRO A 20 -1.31 -3.79 -11.91
CA PRO A 20 -0.30 -4.80 -12.23
C PRO A 20 1.09 -4.20 -12.39
N LEU A 21 1.17 -2.98 -12.89
CA LEU A 21 2.45 -2.31 -13.06
C LEU A 21 3.12 -2.06 -11.71
N ARG A 22 2.35 -1.53 -10.75
CA ARG A 22 2.88 -1.28 -9.42
C ARG A 22 3.26 -2.56 -8.71
N ASP A 23 2.44 -3.61 -8.87
CA ASP A 23 2.75 -4.91 -8.28
C ASP A 23 4.10 -5.43 -8.79
N HIS A 24 4.31 -5.31 -10.09
CA HIS A 24 5.55 -5.76 -10.70
C HIS A 24 6.75 -4.97 -10.16
N ILE A 25 6.61 -3.66 -10.08
CA ILE A 25 7.67 -2.80 -9.59
C ILE A 25 8.05 -3.16 -8.14
N LEU A 26 7.04 -3.38 -7.30
CA LEU A 26 7.29 -3.74 -5.92
C LEU A 26 7.97 -5.09 -5.80
N ARG A 27 7.56 -6.05 -6.62
CA ARG A 27 8.20 -7.37 -6.60
C ARG A 27 9.65 -7.29 -7.05
N LEU A 28 9.95 -6.42 -8.00
CA LEU A 28 11.34 -6.21 -8.42
C LEU A 28 12.18 -5.63 -7.29
N LYS A 29 11.56 -4.90 -6.38
CA LYS A 29 12.25 -4.34 -5.22
C LYS A 29 12.34 -5.31 -4.05
N GLY A 30 11.84 -6.52 -4.22
CA GLY A 30 11.95 -7.54 -3.18
C GLY A 30 10.75 -7.67 -2.27
N PHE A 31 9.66 -6.99 -2.57
CA PHE A 31 8.44 -7.14 -1.77
C PHE A 31 7.64 -8.35 -2.22
N GLU A 32 6.95 -8.94 -1.27
CA GLU A 32 5.92 -9.93 -1.55
C GLU A 32 4.61 -9.17 -1.59
N VAL A 33 3.89 -9.26 -2.70
CA VAL A 33 2.74 -8.40 -2.93
C VAL A 33 1.48 -9.22 -3.16
N ASP A 34 0.45 -8.94 -2.38
CA ASP A 34 -0.90 -9.40 -2.66
C ASP A 34 -1.70 -8.20 -3.11
N SER A 35 -2.50 -8.38 -4.13
CA SER A 35 -3.27 -7.27 -4.73
C SER A 35 -4.75 -7.47 -4.54
N ALA A 36 -5.42 -6.41 -4.13
CA ALA A 36 -6.87 -6.40 -4.05
C ALA A 36 -7.42 -5.48 -5.13
N LEU A 37 -8.47 -5.92 -5.78
CA LEU A 37 -9.07 -5.19 -6.89
C LEU A 37 -10.13 -4.21 -6.43
N THR A 38 -10.63 -4.39 -5.22
CA THR A 38 -11.61 -3.48 -4.63
C THR A 38 -11.22 -3.21 -3.20
N TYR A 39 -11.77 -2.14 -2.63
CA TYR A 39 -11.50 -1.83 -1.23
C TYR A 39 -12.06 -2.92 -0.31
N ARG A 40 -13.24 -3.45 -0.65
CA ARG A 40 -13.82 -4.52 0.15
C ARG A 40 -12.95 -5.77 0.14
N GLU A 41 -12.44 -6.14 -1.03
CA GLU A 41 -11.54 -7.28 -1.13
C GLU A 41 -10.28 -7.04 -0.30
N GLY A 42 -9.78 -5.81 -0.33
CA GLY A 42 -8.60 -5.46 0.45
C GLY A 42 -8.79 -5.69 1.93
N VAL A 43 -9.95 -5.29 2.47
CA VAL A 43 -10.23 -5.52 3.88
C VAL A 43 -10.29 -7.01 4.18
N SER A 44 -10.93 -7.79 3.31
CA SER A 44 -11.00 -9.24 3.52
C SER A 44 -9.61 -9.87 3.50
N MET A 45 -8.76 -9.45 2.59
CA MET A 45 -7.41 -9.99 2.50
C MET A 45 -6.58 -9.59 3.72
N PHE A 46 -6.80 -8.37 4.23
CA PHE A 46 -6.10 -7.91 5.41
C PHE A 46 -6.34 -8.85 6.61
N TRP A 47 -7.57 -9.35 6.73
CA TRP A 47 -7.88 -10.26 7.83
C TRP A 47 -7.30 -11.65 7.65
N ALA A 48 -6.87 -12.00 6.43
CA ALA A 48 -6.44 -13.35 6.12
C ALA A 48 -4.96 -13.60 6.40
N ARG A 49 -4.14 -12.56 6.48
CA ARG A 49 -2.73 -12.73 6.80
C ARG A 49 -2.12 -11.40 7.27
N ASP A 50 -0.91 -11.48 7.80
CA ASP A 50 -0.21 -10.30 8.28
C ASP A 50 0.55 -9.62 7.15
N TYR A 51 0.56 -8.29 7.16
CA TYR A 51 1.29 -7.50 6.19
C TYR A 51 2.16 -6.48 6.92
N ASP A 52 3.30 -6.19 6.32
CA ASP A 52 4.16 -5.12 6.83
C ASP A 52 3.63 -3.75 6.45
N LEU A 53 2.91 -3.68 5.34
CA LEU A 53 2.36 -2.41 4.85
C LEU A 53 1.06 -2.67 4.09
N VAL A 54 0.07 -1.84 4.34
CA VAL A 54 -1.14 -1.78 3.51
C VAL A 54 -1.02 -0.51 2.68
N LEU A 55 -1.00 -0.68 1.37
CA LEU A 55 -0.79 0.40 0.42
C LEU A 55 -2.07 0.61 -0.37
N ILE A 56 -2.68 1.78 -0.24
CA ILE A 56 -4.01 2.04 -0.80
C ILE A 56 -3.94 3.14 -1.84
N ASP A 57 -4.37 2.82 -3.06
CA ASP A 57 -4.49 3.82 -4.12
C ASP A 57 -5.74 4.64 -3.86
N VAL A 58 -5.60 5.96 -3.79
CA VAL A 58 -6.74 6.82 -3.50
C VAL A 58 -7.35 7.45 -4.75
N GLU A 59 -6.84 7.10 -5.91
CA GLU A 59 -7.32 7.70 -7.15
C GLU A 59 -8.28 6.80 -7.92
N GLY A 60 -8.74 5.75 -7.31
CA GLY A 60 -9.67 4.85 -7.96
C GLY A 60 -11.11 5.31 -7.83
N GLU A 61 -12.00 4.37 -8.08
CA GLU A 61 -13.42 4.66 -8.19
C GLU A 61 -14.00 5.27 -6.91
N GLN A 62 -13.58 4.78 -5.75
CA GLN A 62 -14.09 5.31 -4.48
C GLN A 62 -13.22 6.43 -3.92
N GLY A 63 -12.07 6.66 -4.50
CA GLY A 63 -11.25 7.81 -4.20
C GLY A 63 -10.80 7.91 -2.75
N VAL A 64 -10.58 9.15 -2.32
CA VAL A 64 -10.08 9.44 -0.98
C VAL A 64 -11.03 8.93 0.09
N HIS A 65 -12.33 9.14 -0.11
CA HIS A 65 -13.30 8.74 0.92
C HIS A 65 -13.27 7.25 1.19
N GLY A 66 -13.25 6.43 0.13
CA GLY A 66 -13.18 4.98 0.31
C GLY A 66 -11.89 4.54 0.96
N ALA A 67 -10.77 5.17 0.56
CA ALA A 67 -9.48 4.84 1.15
C ALA A 67 -9.45 5.18 2.63
N GLU A 68 -10.04 6.31 3.02
CA GLU A 68 -10.08 6.70 4.43
C GLU A 68 -10.95 5.78 5.26
N GLN A 69 -12.04 5.27 4.67
CA GLN A 69 -12.86 4.31 5.38
C GLN A 69 -12.11 3.00 5.63
N VAL A 70 -11.37 2.51 4.64
CA VAL A 70 -10.57 1.30 4.79
C VAL A 70 -9.49 1.52 5.85
N CYS A 71 -8.82 2.66 5.78
CA CYS A 71 -7.77 2.99 6.73
C CYS A 71 -8.33 2.99 8.15
N ALA A 72 -9.45 3.67 8.37
CA ALA A 72 -10.06 3.75 9.69
C ALA A 72 -10.45 2.38 10.21
N GLU A 73 -11.00 1.54 9.35
CA GLU A 73 -11.42 0.20 9.75
C GLU A 73 -10.22 -0.63 10.19
N ILE A 74 -9.14 -0.60 9.42
CA ILE A 74 -7.94 -1.36 9.74
C ILE A 74 -7.30 -0.82 11.03
N LYS A 75 -7.18 0.50 11.14
CA LYS A 75 -6.55 1.11 12.32
C LYS A 75 -7.35 0.88 13.58
N THR A 76 -8.67 0.78 13.47
CA THR A 76 -9.50 0.48 14.63
C THR A 76 -9.17 -0.91 15.17
N ALA A 77 -8.94 -1.87 14.27
CA ALA A 77 -8.64 -3.24 14.68
C ALA A 77 -7.17 -3.43 15.03
N GLN A 78 -6.27 -2.78 14.28
CA GLN A 78 -4.83 -2.90 14.50
C GLN A 78 -4.19 -1.53 14.38
N PRO A 79 -4.16 -0.76 15.47
CA PRO A 79 -3.65 0.62 15.42
C PRO A 79 -2.20 0.74 14.97
N GLU A 80 -1.42 -0.33 15.11
CA GLU A 80 0.00 -0.30 14.75
C GLU A 80 0.27 -0.70 13.32
N GLN A 81 -0.76 -1.11 12.57
CA GLN A 81 -0.56 -1.49 11.19
C GLN A 81 -0.15 -0.28 10.37
N LEU A 82 0.98 -0.39 9.65
CA LEU A 82 1.42 0.69 8.77
C LEU A 82 0.51 0.73 7.55
N ILE A 83 0.03 1.92 7.24
CA ILE A 83 -0.82 2.16 6.09
C ILE A 83 -0.28 3.38 5.35
N ALA A 84 -0.15 3.27 4.03
CA ALA A 84 0.24 4.39 3.20
C ALA A 84 -0.78 4.57 2.08
N PHE A 85 -1.06 5.82 1.75
CA PHE A 85 -1.87 6.15 0.59
C PHE A 85 -0.95 6.47 -0.58
N VAL A 86 -1.35 6.08 -1.77
CA VAL A 86 -0.65 6.45 -3.00
C VAL A 86 -1.57 7.38 -3.79
N CYS A 87 -1.07 8.56 -4.13
CA CYS A 87 -1.87 9.51 -4.89
C CYS A 87 -0.94 10.42 -5.68
N ASN A 88 -1.53 11.18 -6.62
CA ASN A 88 -0.73 12.17 -7.33
C ASN A 88 -0.74 13.47 -6.55
N TRP A 89 -0.01 14.46 -7.08
CA TRP A 89 0.18 15.72 -6.38
C TRP A 89 -1.08 16.58 -6.31
N ARG A 90 -2.10 16.27 -7.12
CA ARG A 90 -3.33 17.05 -7.14
C ARG A 90 -4.29 16.70 -6.02
N VAL A 91 -4.11 15.54 -5.41
CA VAL A 91 -5.00 15.14 -4.33
C VAL A 91 -4.65 15.93 -3.08
N ALA A 92 -5.65 16.56 -2.49
CA ALA A 92 -5.46 17.37 -1.31
C ALA A 92 -6.46 16.95 -0.23
N ASN A 93 -6.32 17.55 0.94
CA ASN A 93 -7.27 17.38 2.04
C ASN A 93 -7.41 15.94 2.51
N LEU A 94 -6.29 15.22 2.53
CA LEU A 94 -6.26 13.88 3.10
C LEU A 94 -6.30 13.98 4.62
N THR A 95 -6.91 12.97 5.25
CA THR A 95 -6.93 12.92 6.72
C THR A 95 -5.58 12.43 7.24
N ASP A 96 -5.45 12.40 8.55
CA ASP A 96 -4.24 11.93 9.20
C ASP A 96 -4.26 10.42 9.45
N CYS A 97 -5.26 9.71 8.94
CA CYS A 97 -5.38 8.28 9.20
C CYS A 97 -4.18 7.47 8.70
N PRO A 98 -3.70 7.65 7.45
CA PRO A 98 -2.54 6.86 7.01
C PRO A 98 -1.27 7.36 7.68
N ASP A 99 -0.32 6.46 7.85
CA ASP A 99 0.99 6.81 8.43
C ASP A 99 1.83 7.60 7.45
N GLU A 100 1.69 7.29 6.15
CA GLU A 100 2.49 7.94 5.12
C GLU A 100 1.68 8.16 3.86
N ILE A 101 2.14 9.07 3.03
CA ILE A 101 1.53 9.33 1.73
C ILE A 101 2.65 9.31 0.70
N VAL A 102 2.50 8.42 -0.29
CA VAL A 102 3.43 8.34 -1.42
C VAL A 102 2.82 9.12 -2.57
N ARG A 103 3.40 10.27 -2.88
CA ARG A 103 2.90 11.10 -3.97
C ARG A 103 3.74 10.86 -5.20
N THR A 104 3.09 10.44 -6.27
CA THR A 104 3.80 10.14 -7.50
C THR A 104 2.84 10.24 -8.68
N GLU A 105 3.39 10.58 -9.87
CA GLU A 105 2.61 10.59 -11.10
C GLU A 105 3.39 9.78 -12.12
N PHE A 106 3.02 8.54 -12.28
CA PHE A 106 3.58 7.70 -13.34
C PHE A 106 5.10 7.57 -13.33
N ASP A 107 5.73 7.75 -12.17
CA ASP A 107 7.18 7.58 -12.05
C ASP A 107 7.45 6.31 -11.25
N PRO A 108 7.77 5.20 -11.93
CA PRO A 108 7.97 3.93 -11.21
C PRO A 108 9.10 3.98 -10.20
N ALA A 109 10.18 4.70 -10.49
CA ALA A 109 11.30 4.77 -9.57
C ALA A 109 10.91 5.53 -8.29
N ALA A 110 10.21 6.66 -8.45
CA ALA A 110 9.77 7.43 -7.30
C ALA A 110 8.79 6.64 -6.45
N PHE A 111 7.89 5.90 -7.09
CA PHE A 111 6.95 5.07 -6.37
C PHE A 111 7.68 4.00 -5.55
N ALA A 112 8.60 3.28 -6.18
CA ALA A 112 9.33 2.21 -5.51
C ALA A 112 10.16 2.75 -4.35
N GLU A 113 10.81 3.90 -4.55
CA GLU A 113 11.60 4.50 -3.49
C GLU A 113 10.74 4.96 -2.33
N GLY A 114 9.56 5.50 -2.62
CA GLY A 114 8.65 5.93 -1.57
C GLY A 114 8.21 4.77 -0.70
N VAL A 115 7.87 3.65 -1.31
CA VAL A 115 7.45 2.48 -0.55
C VAL A 115 8.62 1.90 0.24
N ASN A 116 9.80 1.84 -0.39
CA ASN A 116 10.98 1.30 0.28
C ASN A 116 11.39 2.15 1.49
N ALA A 117 11.12 3.46 1.45
CA ALA A 117 11.44 4.32 2.58
C ALA A 117 10.55 4.02 3.79
N ILE A 118 9.31 3.57 3.54
CA ILE A 118 8.38 3.24 4.63
C ILE A 118 8.74 1.90 5.25
N VAL A 119 9.06 0.91 4.42
CA VAL A 119 9.42 -0.43 4.89
C VAL A 119 10.76 -0.80 4.27
N PRO A 120 11.87 -0.29 4.82
CA PRO A 120 13.17 -0.52 4.22
C PRO A 120 13.65 -1.94 4.46
N GLU A 121 14.60 -2.35 3.63
CA GLU A 121 15.25 -3.62 3.84
C GLU A 121 16.00 -3.59 5.15
N LEU A 122 16.00 -4.73 5.84
CA LEU A 122 16.72 -4.82 7.10
C LEU A 122 18.22 -4.82 6.84
N PRO A 123 19.00 -4.15 7.69
CA PRO A 123 20.44 -4.16 7.53
C PRO A 123 20.98 -5.57 7.60
N GLY A 124 21.96 -5.87 6.77
CA GLY A 124 22.61 -7.16 6.79
C GLY A 124 21.90 -8.25 6.04
N GLN A 125 20.82 -7.92 5.36
CA GLN A 125 20.07 -8.91 4.61
C GLN A 125 20.54 -9.01 3.18
#